data_ec79a06eb341d21a8132e56c0e69c299
#
_entry.id   ec79a06eb341d21a8132e56c0e69c299
#
_cell.length_a   1.000
_cell.length_b   1.000
_cell.length_c   1.000
_cell.angle_alpha   90.00
_cell.angle_beta   90.00
_cell.angle_gamma   90.00
#
_symmetry.space_group_name_H-M   'P 1'
#
loop_
_entity.id
_entity.type
_entity.pdbx_description
1 polymer ?
#
loop_
_entity_poly.entity_id
_entity_poly.type
_entity_poly.pdbx_seq_one_letter_code
_entity_poly.pdbx_strand_id
1 'polypeptide(L)'
;MRNLLLISNSTNFGETYLAWAMTQLEQFFDKNKLGADSKVAFVPFAGVFIGGNPYPKSYDAYTDKVKKVFNEKLGVKKFVSVHEVEDKVGLVKTADCIVVGGGNTFHLVAELHKFGLMQAIAECANNGTPYIGWSAGSNIACPTLCTTNDMPIVQPASFNTLNLIPFQINPHYLDPHPEIDKMIKHGGETRQDRINEYLAVRQEMKVIGLREATAIWVIGDKYYLKGGKKMMIFQYGKEPLELEPNQEITKYVL
;
A
#
# COMPACT_ATOMS: atom_id res chain seq x y z
N MET A 1 -6.46 17.82 -5.76
CA MET A 1 -5.56 17.03 -6.67
C MET A 1 -4.99 15.87 -5.88
N ARG A 2 -5.19 14.63 -6.32
CA ARG A 2 -4.69 13.44 -5.61
C ARG A 2 -3.18 13.48 -5.43
N ASN A 3 -2.71 13.04 -4.27
CA ASN A 3 -1.30 12.92 -3.99
C ASN A 3 -1.08 11.67 -3.13
N LEU A 4 -0.61 10.60 -3.76
CA LEU A 4 -0.54 9.28 -3.14
C LEU A 4 0.89 8.74 -3.23
N LEU A 5 1.39 8.16 -2.15
CA LEU A 5 2.64 7.40 -2.14
C LEU A 5 2.32 5.94 -1.79
N LEU A 6 2.39 5.07 -2.79
CA LEU A 6 2.02 3.66 -2.71
C LEU A 6 3.28 2.79 -2.71
N ILE A 7 3.69 2.33 -1.53
CA ILE A 7 4.96 1.65 -1.26
C ILE A 7 4.75 0.14 -1.26
N SER A 8 5.61 -0.62 -1.93
CA SER A 8 5.48 -2.08 -2.00
C SER A 8 5.60 -2.75 -0.64
N ASN A 9 6.66 -2.43 0.12
CA ASN A 9 6.98 -3.05 1.40
C ASN A 9 7.49 -2.03 2.41
N SER A 10 7.34 -2.32 3.69
CA SER A 10 7.85 -1.44 4.76
C SER A 10 9.34 -1.65 5.06
N THR A 11 9.88 -2.84 4.79
CA THR A 11 11.23 -3.20 5.27
C THR A 11 11.90 -4.16 4.29
N ASN A 12 13.10 -3.85 3.85
CA ASN A 12 13.95 -4.79 3.13
C ASN A 12 14.73 -5.66 4.11
N PHE A 13 15.18 -6.81 3.63
CA PHE A 13 16.02 -7.71 4.44
C PHE A 13 17.26 -6.97 4.96
N GLY A 14 17.49 -7.05 6.28
CA GLY A 14 18.64 -6.42 6.94
C GLY A 14 18.50 -4.92 7.23
N GLU A 15 17.40 -4.29 6.87
CA GLU A 15 17.15 -2.87 7.10
C GLU A 15 16.20 -2.61 8.28
N THR A 16 16.21 -1.39 8.79
CA THR A 16 15.21 -0.94 9.76
C THR A 16 13.91 -0.56 9.08
N TYR A 17 12.84 -0.48 9.86
CA TYR A 17 11.49 -0.21 9.36
C TYR A 17 11.39 1.11 8.58
N LEU A 18 10.87 1.06 7.36
CA LEU A 18 10.74 2.16 6.38
C LEU A 18 12.07 2.80 5.93
N ALA A 19 13.23 2.21 6.26
CA ALA A 19 14.53 2.83 5.94
C ALA A 19 14.73 3.06 4.43
N TRP A 20 14.44 2.07 3.59
CA TRP A 20 14.61 2.19 2.14
C TRP A 20 13.69 3.25 1.51
N ALA A 21 12.51 3.45 2.10
CA ALA A 21 11.51 4.39 1.59
C ALA A 21 11.68 5.81 2.15
N MET A 22 12.67 6.05 3.02
CA MET A 22 12.78 7.31 3.76
C MET A 22 12.94 8.51 2.83
N THR A 23 13.79 8.43 1.81
CA THR A 23 13.94 9.50 0.82
C THR A 23 12.63 9.84 0.11
N GLN A 24 11.83 8.83 -0.23
CA GLN A 24 10.53 9.03 -0.86
C GLN A 24 9.53 9.67 0.11
N LEU A 25 9.56 9.27 1.38
CA LEU A 25 8.72 9.84 2.44
C LEU A 25 9.07 11.30 2.70
N GLU A 26 10.35 11.64 2.82
CA GLU A 26 10.84 13.02 3.00
C GLU A 26 10.41 13.90 1.82
N GLN A 27 10.66 13.47 0.57
CA GLN A 27 10.22 14.19 -0.63
C GLN A 27 8.70 14.36 -0.70
N PHE A 28 7.93 13.34 -0.26
CA PHE A 28 6.48 13.40 -0.21
C PHE A 28 6.00 14.40 0.84
N PHE A 29 6.63 14.45 2.01
CA PHE A 29 6.35 15.41 3.07
C PHE A 29 6.63 16.85 2.61
N ASP A 30 7.81 17.09 2.04
CA ASP A 30 8.20 18.41 1.51
C ASP A 30 7.23 18.90 0.43
N LYS A 31 6.91 18.04 -0.53
CA LYS A 31 5.97 18.33 -1.62
C LYS A 31 4.59 18.74 -1.11
N ASN A 32 4.13 18.11 -0.04
CA ASN A 32 2.81 18.35 0.55
C ASN A 32 2.84 19.38 1.69
N LYS A 33 3.99 19.97 1.98
CA LYS A 33 4.20 20.93 3.10
C LYS A 33 3.78 20.31 4.45
N LEU A 34 4.01 19.03 4.62
CA LEU A 34 3.79 18.32 5.88
C LEU A 34 5.00 18.51 6.81
N GLY A 35 4.78 18.54 8.10
CA GLY A 35 5.84 18.74 9.10
C GLY A 35 5.36 18.51 10.52
N ALA A 36 6.05 19.14 11.48
CA ALA A 36 5.88 18.89 12.91
C ALA A 36 4.44 19.10 13.41
N ASP A 37 3.73 20.08 12.88
CA ASP A 37 2.37 20.43 13.29
C ASP A 37 1.28 19.73 12.49
N SER A 38 1.65 19.00 11.45
CA SER A 38 0.72 18.23 10.63
C SER A 38 0.11 17.08 11.43
N LYS A 39 -1.21 16.95 11.36
CA LYS A 39 -1.96 15.84 11.95
C LYS A 39 -1.93 14.65 11.01
N VAL A 40 -1.27 13.58 11.41
CA VAL A 40 -1.22 12.31 10.67
C VAL A 40 -2.22 11.34 11.28
N ALA A 41 -3.20 10.89 10.48
CA ALA A 41 -4.11 9.81 10.86
C ALA A 41 -3.54 8.48 10.39
N PHE A 42 -3.24 7.58 11.32
CA PHE A 42 -2.71 6.25 11.02
C PHE A 42 -3.78 5.16 11.13
N VAL A 43 -3.84 4.28 10.15
CA VAL A 43 -4.73 3.11 10.09
C VAL A 43 -3.91 1.83 10.30
N PRO A 44 -3.96 1.19 11.48
CA PRO A 44 -3.16 0.01 11.83
C PRO A 44 -3.82 -1.32 11.47
N PHE A 45 -5.04 -1.33 10.97
CA PHE A 45 -5.93 -2.50 10.94
C PHE A 45 -5.42 -3.72 10.15
N ALA A 46 -4.46 -3.54 9.24
CA ALA A 46 -3.80 -4.69 8.60
C ALA A 46 -2.90 -5.48 9.57
N GLY A 47 -2.42 -4.85 10.63
CA GLY A 47 -1.43 -5.40 11.55
C GLY A 47 -2.04 -6.33 12.61
N VAL A 48 -2.56 -7.48 12.23
CA VAL A 48 -3.24 -8.43 13.14
C VAL A 48 -2.29 -9.22 14.06
N PHE A 49 -1.00 -9.25 13.75
CA PHE A 49 0.03 -9.89 14.57
C PHE A 49 1.35 -9.13 14.44
N ILE A 50 1.60 -8.18 15.32
CA ILE A 50 2.78 -7.30 15.31
C ILE A 50 3.52 -7.37 16.63
N GLY A 51 4.85 -7.51 16.56
CA GLY A 51 5.71 -7.52 17.75
C GLY A 51 5.41 -8.68 18.72
N GLY A 52 4.92 -9.80 18.21
CA GLY A 52 4.51 -10.95 19.02
C GLY A 52 3.14 -10.78 19.70
N ASN A 53 2.46 -9.63 19.48
CA ASN A 53 1.13 -9.36 20.01
C ASN A 53 0.04 -9.72 19.00
N PRO A 54 -0.96 -10.55 19.38
CA PRO A 54 -2.13 -10.79 18.55
C PRO A 54 -3.10 -9.59 18.59
N TYR A 55 -3.99 -9.52 17.59
CA TYR A 55 -5.15 -8.64 17.57
C TYR A 55 -5.98 -8.75 18.86
N PRO A 56 -6.50 -7.67 19.47
CA PRO A 56 -6.36 -6.28 19.01
C PRO A 56 -5.13 -5.53 19.57
N LYS A 57 -4.37 -6.09 20.51
CA LYS A 57 -3.17 -5.46 21.11
C LYS A 57 -2.05 -5.19 20.11
N SER A 58 -2.07 -5.88 18.97
CA SER A 58 -1.13 -5.63 17.87
C SER A 58 -1.24 -4.21 17.30
N TYR A 59 -2.39 -3.55 17.41
CA TYR A 59 -2.58 -2.20 16.90
C TYR A 59 -1.77 -1.17 17.69
N ASP A 60 -1.69 -1.33 19.03
CA ASP A 60 -0.86 -0.47 19.88
C ASP A 60 0.61 -0.60 19.48
N ALA A 61 1.11 -1.84 19.44
CA ALA A 61 2.49 -2.13 19.06
C ALA A 61 2.83 -1.63 17.64
N TYR A 62 1.88 -1.73 16.71
CA TYR A 62 2.05 -1.23 15.36
C TYR A 62 2.09 0.29 15.32
N THR A 63 1.17 0.93 16.02
CA THR A 63 1.12 2.40 16.14
C THR A 63 2.42 2.93 16.72
N ASP A 64 2.90 2.38 17.82
CA ASP A 64 4.15 2.79 18.46
C ASP A 64 5.35 2.67 17.50
N LYS A 65 5.43 1.55 16.78
CA LYS A 65 6.49 1.32 15.80
C LYS A 65 6.49 2.36 14.68
N VAL A 66 5.33 2.66 14.10
CA VAL A 66 5.21 3.63 13.00
C VAL A 66 5.39 5.06 13.51
N LYS A 67 4.73 5.41 14.61
CA LYS A 67 4.83 6.71 15.26
C LYS A 67 6.27 7.07 15.59
N LYS A 68 7.06 6.10 16.10
CA LYS A 68 8.49 6.32 16.37
C LYS A 68 9.23 6.76 15.12
N VAL A 69 9.04 6.08 13.97
CA VAL A 69 9.71 6.45 12.71
C VAL A 69 9.27 7.83 12.24
N PHE A 70 7.96 8.12 12.25
CA PHE A 70 7.43 9.42 11.80
C PHE A 70 7.91 10.56 12.70
N ASN A 71 7.99 10.35 14.01
CA ASN A 71 8.51 11.36 14.94
C ASN A 71 10.01 11.60 14.75
N GLU A 72 10.80 10.51 14.73
CA GLU A 72 12.26 10.63 14.74
C GLU A 72 12.85 11.05 13.37
N LYS A 73 12.20 10.62 12.26
CA LYS A 73 12.73 10.83 10.90
C LYS A 73 12.03 11.95 10.15
N LEU A 74 10.73 12.14 10.37
CA LEU A 74 9.92 13.15 9.67
C LEU A 74 9.47 14.30 10.57
N GLY A 75 9.82 14.25 11.86
CA GLY A 75 9.54 15.30 12.82
C GLY A 75 8.06 15.45 13.21
N VAL A 76 7.19 14.52 12.83
CA VAL A 76 5.74 14.57 13.07
C VAL A 76 5.43 14.47 14.56
N LYS A 77 4.78 15.50 15.15
CA LYS A 77 4.39 15.50 16.57
C LYS A 77 2.95 15.05 16.81
N LYS A 78 2.06 15.24 15.83
CA LYS A 78 0.61 14.94 15.93
C LYS A 78 0.29 13.66 15.12
N PHE A 79 0.81 12.53 15.59
CA PHE A 79 0.55 11.22 15.02
C PHE A 79 -0.51 10.48 15.86
N VAL A 80 -1.70 10.26 15.28
CA VAL A 80 -2.85 9.69 15.98
C VAL A 80 -3.36 8.47 15.19
N SER A 81 -3.56 7.37 15.88
CA SER A 81 -4.11 6.16 15.26
C SER A 81 -5.64 6.10 15.36
N VAL A 82 -6.28 5.68 14.27
CA VAL A 82 -7.75 5.60 14.22
C VAL A 82 -8.34 4.62 15.25
N HIS A 83 -7.57 3.63 15.73
CA HIS A 83 -8.08 2.69 16.74
C HIS A 83 -8.16 3.31 18.13
N GLU A 84 -7.38 4.37 18.41
CA GLU A 84 -7.31 5.05 19.69
C GLU A 84 -8.46 6.05 19.94
N VAL A 85 -9.27 6.36 18.92
CA VAL A 85 -10.31 7.39 19.00
C VAL A 85 -11.71 6.80 18.75
N GLU A 86 -12.73 7.43 19.33
CA GLU A 86 -14.13 7.06 19.10
C GLU A 86 -14.57 7.50 17.70
N ASP A 87 -14.39 8.80 17.37
CA ASP A 87 -14.71 9.35 16.04
C ASP A 87 -13.56 9.15 15.05
N LYS A 88 -13.48 7.93 14.52
CA LYS A 88 -12.47 7.54 13.54
C LYS A 88 -12.61 8.28 12.21
N VAL A 89 -13.85 8.49 11.79
CA VAL A 89 -14.17 9.21 10.55
C VAL A 89 -13.82 10.69 10.68
N GLY A 90 -14.14 11.33 11.79
CA GLY A 90 -13.76 12.72 12.07
C GLY A 90 -12.25 12.91 12.12
N LEU A 91 -11.50 11.95 12.70
CA LEU A 91 -10.04 11.98 12.66
C LEU A 91 -9.52 11.97 11.23
N VAL A 92 -10.00 11.06 10.37
CA VAL A 92 -9.60 10.97 8.96
C VAL A 92 -9.94 12.25 8.19
N LYS A 93 -11.15 12.80 8.39
CA LYS A 93 -11.62 14.02 7.70
C LYS A 93 -10.86 15.28 8.09
N THR A 94 -10.24 15.29 9.27
CA THR A 94 -9.48 16.46 9.81
C THR A 94 -7.96 16.26 9.76
N ALA A 95 -7.49 15.16 9.19
CA ALA A 95 -6.06 14.88 9.05
C ALA A 95 -5.43 15.64 7.89
N ASP A 96 -4.20 16.09 8.08
CA ASP A 96 -3.36 16.67 7.03
C ASP A 96 -2.70 15.59 6.15
N CYS A 97 -2.60 14.35 6.66
CA CYS A 97 -2.10 13.19 5.94
C CYS A 97 -2.74 11.91 6.49
N ILE A 98 -3.10 11.00 5.60
CA ILE A 98 -3.63 9.67 5.93
C ILE A 98 -2.55 8.63 5.64
N VAL A 99 -2.26 7.78 6.62
CA VAL A 99 -1.24 6.72 6.52
C VAL A 99 -1.88 5.38 6.79
N VAL A 100 -1.77 4.43 5.86
CA VAL A 100 -2.34 3.09 5.99
C VAL A 100 -1.23 2.04 6.00
N GLY A 101 -1.15 1.31 7.09
CA GLY A 101 -0.16 0.28 7.32
C GLY A 101 -0.40 -0.99 6.51
N GLY A 102 0.67 -1.79 6.35
CA GLY A 102 0.61 -3.12 5.76
C GLY A 102 0.32 -4.21 6.77
N GLY A 103 0.10 -5.42 6.28
CA GLY A 103 -0.27 -6.62 6.99
C GLY A 103 -1.36 -7.36 6.23
N ASN A 104 -2.36 -7.92 6.89
CA ASN A 104 -3.43 -8.67 6.21
C ASN A 104 -4.47 -7.74 5.58
N THR A 105 -4.56 -7.77 4.26
CA THR A 105 -5.46 -6.91 3.47
C THR A 105 -6.93 -7.21 3.72
N PHE A 106 -7.33 -8.48 3.88
CA PHE A 106 -8.73 -8.84 4.15
C PHE A 106 -9.22 -8.25 5.47
N HIS A 107 -8.40 -8.35 6.51
CA HIS A 107 -8.74 -7.77 7.81
C HIS A 107 -8.80 -6.24 7.75
N LEU A 108 -7.84 -5.60 7.08
CA LEU A 108 -7.87 -4.16 6.84
C LEU A 108 -9.18 -3.72 6.19
N VAL A 109 -9.56 -4.36 5.08
CA VAL A 109 -10.79 -4.02 4.33
C VAL A 109 -12.04 -4.26 5.17
N ALA A 110 -12.10 -5.35 5.95
CA ALA A 110 -13.22 -5.63 6.85
C ALA A 110 -13.41 -4.52 7.89
N GLU A 111 -12.33 -4.11 8.57
CA GLU A 111 -12.40 -3.04 9.57
C GLU A 111 -12.70 -1.67 8.94
N LEU A 112 -12.16 -1.36 7.75
CA LEU A 112 -12.48 -0.12 7.04
C LEU A 112 -13.96 -0.03 6.66
N HIS A 113 -14.57 -1.11 6.19
CA HIS A 113 -16.01 -1.15 5.91
C HIS A 113 -16.83 -1.04 7.20
N LYS A 114 -16.47 -1.78 8.22
CA LYS A 114 -17.15 -1.79 9.53
C LYS A 114 -17.23 -0.41 10.17
N PHE A 115 -16.18 0.39 10.07
CA PHE A 115 -16.11 1.72 10.68
C PHE A 115 -16.46 2.86 9.71
N GLY A 116 -16.91 2.59 8.48
CA GLY A 116 -17.22 3.62 7.48
C GLY A 116 -15.98 4.38 6.97
N LEU A 117 -14.78 3.86 7.23
CA LEU A 117 -13.52 4.51 6.87
C LEU A 117 -13.18 4.36 5.39
N MET A 118 -13.69 3.32 4.72
CA MET A 118 -13.41 3.11 3.30
C MET A 118 -13.82 4.32 2.47
N GLN A 119 -15.06 4.78 2.63
CA GLN A 119 -15.57 5.94 1.94
C GLN A 119 -14.88 7.23 2.40
N ALA A 120 -14.70 7.43 3.72
CA ALA A 120 -14.10 8.65 4.27
C ALA A 120 -12.66 8.86 3.76
N ILE A 121 -11.83 7.81 3.73
CA ILE A 121 -10.46 7.88 3.21
C ILE A 121 -10.48 8.18 1.71
N ALA A 122 -11.34 7.50 0.93
CA ALA A 122 -11.44 7.71 -0.50
C ALA A 122 -11.85 9.17 -0.84
N GLU A 123 -12.84 9.71 -0.14
CA GLU A 123 -13.28 11.11 -0.30
C GLU A 123 -12.14 12.09 0.02
N CYS A 124 -11.47 11.93 1.18
CA CYS A 124 -10.37 12.80 1.58
C CYS A 124 -9.22 12.77 0.58
N ALA A 125 -8.77 11.58 0.16
CA ALA A 125 -7.66 11.44 -0.78
C ALA A 125 -7.99 12.01 -2.18
N ASN A 126 -9.21 11.81 -2.68
CA ASN A 126 -9.67 12.42 -3.93
C ASN A 126 -9.77 13.96 -3.85
N ASN A 127 -10.10 14.49 -2.68
CA ASN A 127 -10.15 15.94 -2.41
C ASN A 127 -8.78 16.56 -2.13
N GLY A 128 -7.71 15.74 -2.10
CA GLY A 128 -6.34 16.23 -2.04
C GLY A 128 -5.61 16.01 -0.72
N THR A 129 -6.24 15.37 0.28
CA THR A 129 -5.50 14.93 1.47
C THR A 129 -4.43 13.92 1.06
N PRO A 130 -3.14 14.16 1.36
CA PRO A 130 -2.05 13.24 1.08
C PRO A 130 -2.28 11.86 1.68
N TYR A 131 -2.03 10.81 0.88
CA TYR A 131 -2.22 9.41 1.28
C TYR A 131 -0.91 8.65 1.13
N ILE A 132 -0.51 7.94 2.16
CA ILE A 132 0.63 7.03 2.17
C ILE A 132 0.12 5.63 2.52
N GLY A 133 0.43 4.64 1.67
CA GLY A 133 0.13 3.24 1.96
C GLY A 133 1.32 2.34 1.67
N TRP A 134 1.49 1.27 2.45
CA TRP A 134 2.45 0.23 2.10
C TRP A 134 1.85 -1.15 2.18
N SER A 135 2.27 -2.05 1.28
CA SER A 135 1.77 -3.42 1.19
C SER A 135 0.23 -3.45 1.07
N ALA A 136 -0.50 -3.94 2.07
CA ALA A 136 -1.96 -3.88 2.13
C ALA A 136 -2.50 -2.46 1.92
N GLY A 137 -1.86 -1.44 2.54
CA GLY A 137 -2.24 -0.03 2.35
C GLY A 137 -2.06 0.46 0.92
N SER A 138 -1.10 -0.07 0.15
CA SER A 138 -0.97 0.21 -1.28
C SER A 138 -2.00 -0.56 -2.10
N ASN A 139 -2.26 -1.83 -1.76
CA ASN A 139 -3.22 -2.66 -2.45
C ASN A 139 -4.64 -2.08 -2.37
N ILE A 140 -5.06 -1.54 -1.22
CA ILE A 140 -6.40 -0.95 -1.09
C ILE A 140 -6.59 0.39 -1.82
N ALA A 141 -5.53 1.03 -2.33
CA ALA A 141 -5.67 2.18 -3.22
C ALA A 141 -6.26 1.79 -4.59
N CYS A 142 -6.24 0.52 -4.94
CA CYS A 142 -6.80 -0.09 -6.15
C CYS A 142 -8.34 -0.10 -6.13
N PRO A 143 -9.01 -0.53 -7.24
CA PRO A 143 -10.44 -0.75 -7.26
C PRO A 143 -10.93 -1.87 -6.33
N THR A 144 -10.12 -2.94 -6.18
CA THR A 144 -10.44 -4.10 -5.33
C THR A 144 -9.19 -4.64 -4.64
N LEU A 145 -9.38 -5.43 -3.57
CA LEU A 145 -8.30 -6.15 -2.90
C LEU A 145 -7.83 -7.42 -3.67
N CYS A 146 -8.42 -7.75 -4.83
CA CYS A 146 -8.29 -9.07 -5.47
C CYS A 146 -6.88 -9.45 -5.95
N THR A 147 -5.92 -8.53 -5.93
CA THR A 147 -4.51 -8.82 -6.26
C THR A 147 -3.59 -8.85 -5.03
N THR A 148 -4.15 -8.97 -3.83
CA THR A 148 -3.38 -9.22 -2.61
C THR A 148 -2.76 -10.61 -2.61
N ASN A 149 -1.66 -10.76 -1.84
CA ASN A 149 -1.02 -12.06 -1.60
C ASN A 149 -1.48 -12.72 -0.29
N ASP A 150 -2.37 -12.05 0.45
CA ASP A 150 -2.73 -12.44 1.80
C ASP A 150 -3.75 -13.59 1.84
N MET A 151 -3.73 -14.34 2.94
CA MET A 151 -4.76 -15.32 3.22
C MET A 151 -6.06 -14.60 3.67
N PRO A 152 -7.24 -15.07 3.21
CA PRO A 152 -8.54 -14.50 3.58
C PRO A 152 -8.94 -14.95 5.00
N ILE A 153 -8.31 -14.37 6.03
CA ILE A 153 -8.55 -14.74 7.45
C ILE A 153 -9.88 -14.24 8.00
N VAL A 154 -10.53 -13.33 7.29
CA VAL A 154 -11.88 -12.82 7.55
C VAL A 154 -12.54 -12.49 6.22
N GLN A 155 -13.87 -12.57 6.18
CA GLN A 155 -14.66 -12.16 5.03
C GLN A 155 -15.07 -10.69 5.18
N PRO A 156 -14.53 -9.76 4.34
CA PRO A 156 -14.99 -8.38 4.35
C PRO A 156 -16.39 -8.26 3.73
N ALA A 157 -17.10 -7.18 4.07
CA ALA A 157 -18.43 -6.89 3.51
C ALA A 157 -18.41 -6.70 1.99
N SER A 158 -17.29 -6.26 1.42
CA SER A 158 -17.04 -6.12 -0.01
C SER A 158 -15.56 -6.26 -0.30
N PHE A 159 -15.22 -6.70 -1.53
CA PHE A 159 -13.85 -6.66 -2.05
C PHE A 159 -13.49 -5.30 -2.66
N ASN A 160 -14.47 -4.39 -2.80
CA ASN A 160 -14.20 -3.04 -3.26
C ASN A 160 -13.37 -2.28 -2.22
N THR A 161 -12.43 -1.48 -2.73
CA THR A 161 -11.50 -0.72 -1.91
C THR A 161 -11.56 0.77 -2.26
N LEU A 162 -10.53 1.56 -2.00
CA LEU A 162 -10.56 3.01 -2.12
C LEU A 162 -10.74 3.53 -3.57
N ASN A 163 -10.40 2.73 -4.57
CA ASN A 163 -10.50 3.08 -5.99
C ASN A 163 -9.86 4.45 -6.33
N LEU A 164 -8.66 4.69 -5.79
CA LEU A 164 -7.90 5.93 -6.01
C LEU A 164 -7.06 5.88 -7.29
N ILE A 165 -6.81 4.69 -7.82
CA ILE A 165 -6.04 4.44 -9.05
C ILE A 165 -6.81 3.46 -9.94
N PRO A 166 -6.69 3.53 -11.29
CA PRO A 166 -7.50 2.73 -12.21
C PRO A 166 -6.92 1.35 -12.56
N PHE A 167 -5.93 0.89 -11.82
CA PHE A 167 -5.26 -0.40 -12.02
C PHE A 167 -5.08 -1.13 -10.69
N GLN A 168 -4.68 -2.39 -10.76
CA GLN A 168 -4.39 -3.19 -9.57
C GLN A 168 -2.89 -3.17 -9.25
N ILE A 169 -2.54 -3.31 -7.97
CA ILE A 169 -1.17 -3.51 -7.49
C ILE A 169 -1.10 -4.89 -6.82
N ASN A 170 -0.14 -5.71 -7.25
CA ASN A 170 0.34 -6.85 -6.49
C ASN A 170 1.60 -6.40 -5.74
N PRO A 171 1.52 -6.05 -4.44
CA PRO A 171 2.69 -5.66 -3.66
C PRO A 171 3.56 -6.88 -3.36
N HIS A 172 4.82 -6.66 -3.01
CA HIS A 172 5.79 -7.74 -2.80
C HIS A 172 5.87 -8.70 -3.99
N TYR A 173 5.77 -8.15 -5.21
CA TYR A 173 5.89 -8.99 -6.40
C TYR A 173 7.26 -9.67 -6.44
N LEU A 174 7.23 -10.97 -6.64
CA LEU A 174 8.41 -11.81 -6.80
C LEU A 174 8.44 -12.39 -8.21
N ASP A 175 9.58 -12.23 -8.87
CA ASP A 175 9.82 -12.87 -10.16
C ASP A 175 9.90 -14.40 -9.99
N PRO A 176 9.51 -15.17 -11.00
CA PRO A 176 9.81 -16.60 -11.05
C PRO A 176 11.31 -16.83 -10.87
N HIS A 177 11.69 -17.84 -10.11
CA HIS A 177 13.10 -18.16 -9.87
C HIS A 177 13.41 -19.58 -10.37
N PRO A 178 13.68 -19.78 -11.67
CA PRO A 178 13.78 -21.09 -12.30
C PRO A 178 14.82 -22.02 -11.66
N GLU A 179 15.90 -21.47 -11.11
CA GLU A 179 16.95 -22.26 -10.45
C GLU A 179 16.49 -22.80 -9.08
N ILE A 180 15.76 -21.99 -8.30
CA ILE A 180 15.17 -22.44 -7.04
C ILE A 180 14.06 -23.45 -7.33
N ASP A 181 13.22 -23.21 -8.31
CA ASP A 181 12.13 -24.11 -8.69
C ASP A 181 12.66 -25.48 -9.13
N LYS A 182 13.76 -25.50 -9.89
CA LYS A 182 14.45 -26.75 -10.26
C LYS A 182 15.08 -27.46 -9.05
N MET A 183 15.72 -26.69 -8.14
CA MET A 183 16.42 -27.24 -6.99
C MET A 183 15.47 -27.90 -5.99
N ILE A 184 14.32 -27.26 -5.72
CA ILE A 184 13.31 -27.79 -4.80
C ILE A 184 12.30 -28.74 -5.51
N LYS A 185 12.44 -28.96 -6.83
CA LYS A 185 11.53 -29.74 -7.66
C LYS A 185 10.05 -29.34 -7.48
N HIS A 186 9.82 -28.05 -7.32
CA HIS A 186 8.53 -27.48 -7.05
C HIS A 186 7.88 -27.10 -8.40
N GLY A 187 6.78 -27.75 -8.76
CA GLY A 187 5.93 -27.37 -9.88
C GLY A 187 4.92 -26.29 -9.48
N GLY A 188 5.30 -25.40 -8.53
CA GLY A 188 4.37 -24.47 -7.90
C GLY A 188 4.05 -23.26 -8.74
N GLU A 189 2.90 -22.69 -8.47
CA GLU A 189 2.38 -21.50 -9.11
C GLU A 189 3.19 -20.25 -8.69
N THR A 190 3.51 -19.45 -9.68
CA THR A 190 4.21 -18.19 -9.50
C THR A 190 3.25 -17.05 -9.19
N ARG A 191 3.77 -15.88 -8.78
CA ARG A 191 2.98 -14.63 -8.70
C ARG A 191 2.39 -14.25 -10.05
N GLN A 192 3.13 -14.49 -11.13
CA GLN A 192 2.66 -14.23 -12.49
C GLN A 192 1.46 -15.10 -12.86
N ASP A 193 1.46 -16.37 -12.48
CA ASP A 193 0.32 -17.27 -12.74
C ASP A 193 -0.95 -16.77 -12.06
N ARG A 194 -0.86 -16.33 -10.80
CA ARG A 194 -1.98 -15.74 -10.06
C ARG A 194 -2.48 -14.43 -10.66
N ILE A 195 -1.58 -13.60 -11.15
CA ILE A 195 -1.95 -12.37 -11.87
C ILE A 195 -2.64 -12.72 -13.19
N ASN A 196 -2.17 -13.72 -13.92
CA ASN A 196 -2.78 -14.17 -15.17
C ASN A 196 -4.19 -14.73 -14.96
N GLU A 197 -4.43 -15.48 -13.87
CA GLU A 197 -5.78 -15.94 -13.48
C GLU A 197 -6.73 -14.73 -13.24
N TYR A 198 -6.27 -13.73 -12.49
CA TYR A 198 -7.05 -12.51 -12.28
C TYR A 198 -7.38 -11.82 -13.61
N LEU A 199 -6.38 -11.65 -14.48
CA LEU A 199 -6.54 -10.99 -15.79
C LEU A 199 -7.40 -11.79 -16.76
N ALA A 200 -7.43 -13.13 -16.67
CA ALA A 200 -8.32 -13.97 -17.51
C ALA A 200 -9.80 -13.66 -17.25
N VAL A 201 -10.15 -13.24 -16.03
CA VAL A 201 -11.51 -12.85 -15.62
C VAL A 201 -11.75 -11.34 -15.77
N ARG A 202 -10.71 -10.52 -15.60
CA ARG A 202 -10.75 -9.06 -15.63
C ARG A 202 -9.85 -8.52 -16.74
N GLN A 203 -10.20 -8.83 -17.98
CA GLN A 203 -9.35 -8.58 -19.16
C GLN A 203 -9.10 -7.09 -19.43
N GLU A 204 -10.00 -6.21 -18.95
CA GLU A 204 -9.90 -4.76 -19.05
C GLU A 204 -8.87 -4.15 -18.10
N MET A 205 -8.46 -4.91 -17.07
CA MET A 205 -7.59 -4.39 -16.03
C MET A 205 -6.11 -4.51 -16.40
N LYS A 206 -5.30 -3.66 -15.76
CA LYS A 206 -3.85 -3.83 -15.68
C LYS A 206 -3.47 -4.20 -14.24
N VAL A 207 -2.45 -5.01 -14.07
CA VAL A 207 -1.88 -5.33 -12.76
C VAL A 207 -0.42 -4.92 -12.74
N ILE A 208 -0.06 -4.16 -11.71
CA ILE A 208 1.31 -3.74 -11.46
C ILE A 208 1.94 -4.71 -10.47
N GLY A 209 2.93 -5.48 -10.92
CA GLY A 209 3.81 -6.24 -10.05
C GLY A 209 4.84 -5.32 -9.40
N LEU A 210 4.54 -4.84 -8.21
CA LEU A 210 5.37 -3.86 -7.50
C LEU A 210 6.39 -4.60 -6.63
N ARG A 211 7.63 -4.71 -7.11
CA ARG A 211 8.74 -5.38 -6.39
C ARG A 211 9.08 -4.65 -5.10
N GLU A 212 9.62 -5.33 -4.12
CA GLU A 212 10.14 -4.70 -2.90
C GLU A 212 11.19 -3.63 -3.22
N ALA A 213 11.31 -2.62 -2.38
CA ALA A 213 12.11 -1.41 -2.60
C ALA A 213 11.63 -0.55 -3.80
N THR A 214 10.33 -0.61 -4.13
CA THR A 214 9.70 0.27 -5.11
C THR A 214 8.42 0.91 -4.58
N ALA A 215 8.06 2.07 -5.14
CA ALA A 215 6.84 2.78 -4.82
C ALA A 215 6.26 3.44 -6.08
N ILE A 216 4.95 3.64 -6.11
CA ILE A 216 4.28 4.49 -7.09
C ILE A 216 3.92 5.81 -6.41
N TRP A 217 4.38 6.92 -6.95
CA TRP A 217 3.96 8.25 -6.53
C TRP A 217 2.95 8.80 -7.53
N VAL A 218 1.75 9.14 -7.06
CA VAL A 218 0.68 9.75 -7.86
C VAL A 218 0.60 11.23 -7.55
N ILE A 219 0.64 12.07 -8.57
CA ILE A 219 0.48 13.53 -8.49
C ILE A 219 -0.59 13.93 -9.50
N GLY A 220 -1.81 14.18 -9.04
CA GLY A 220 -2.96 14.39 -9.94
C GLY A 220 -3.22 13.15 -10.79
N ASP A 221 -3.04 13.28 -12.10
CA ASP A 221 -3.22 12.19 -13.07
C ASP A 221 -1.90 11.62 -13.59
N LYS A 222 -0.77 12.02 -12.99
CA LYS A 222 0.55 11.52 -13.32
C LYS A 222 1.03 10.48 -12.32
N TYR A 223 1.66 9.44 -12.84
CA TYR A 223 2.18 8.30 -12.07
C TYR A 223 3.69 8.19 -12.29
N TYR A 224 4.42 8.01 -11.20
CA TYR A 224 5.89 7.91 -11.21
C TYR A 224 6.32 6.65 -10.47
N LEU A 225 7.16 5.83 -11.11
CA LEU A 225 7.85 4.75 -10.41
C LEU A 225 9.03 5.34 -9.64
N LYS A 226 9.14 5.02 -8.36
CA LYS A 226 10.18 5.43 -7.44
C LYS A 226 10.84 4.22 -6.79
N GLY A 227 12.13 4.36 -6.42
CA GLY A 227 12.86 3.33 -5.70
C GLY A 227 14.05 2.78 -6.48
N GLY A 228 14.57 1.64 -6.05
CA GLY A 228 15.82 1.06 -6.56
C GLY A 228 15.65 -0.09 -7.56
N LYS A 229 14.41 -0.57 -7.77
CA LYS A 229 14.14 -1.72 -8.63
C LYS A 229 13.13 -1.41 -9.72
N LYS A 230 13.15 -2.22 -10.77
CA LYS A 230 12.15 -2.21 -11.84
C LYS A 230 10.80 -2.73 -11.35
N MET A 231 9.72 -2.39 -12.04
CA MET A 231 8.39 -2.96 -11.82
C MET A 231 7.89 -3.68 -13.07
N MET A 232 6.92 -4.58 -12.88
CA MET A 232 6.26 -5.28 -13.98
C MET A 232 4.85 -4.74 -14.21
N ILE A 233 4.42 -4.70 -15.47
CA ILE A 233 3.03 -4.43 -15.86
C ILE A 233 2.49 -5.65 -16.59
N PHE A 234 1.34 -6.13 -16.13
CA PHE A 234 0.62 -7.25 -16.71
C PHE A 234 -0.69 -6.77 -17.30
N GLN A 235 -1.02 -7.26 -18.49
CA GLN A 235 -2.28 -7.02 -19.18
C GLN A 235 -2.69 -8.28 -19.94
N TYR A 236 -3.99 -8.59 -19.95
CA TYR A 236 -4.49 -9.78 -20.63
C TYR A 236 -4.06 -9.82 -22.11
N GLY A 237 -3.58 -10.97 -22.55
CA GLY A 237 -3.16 -11.20 -23.93
C GLY A 237 -1.90 -10.45 -24.39
N LYS A 238 -1.14 -9.85 -23.46
CA LYS A 238 0.12 -9.18 -23.77
C LYS A 238 1.27 -9.77 -22.97
N GLU A 239 2.47 -9.71 -23.55
CA GLU A 239 3.68 -10.03 -22.80
C GLU A 239 3.88 -9.01 -21.65
N PRO A 240 4.33 -9.46 -20.47
CA PRO A 240 4.64 -8.58 -19.35
C PRO A 240 5.67 -7.52 -19.72
N LEU A 241 5.38 -6.27 -19.37
CA LEU A 241 6.27 -5.13 -19.63
C LEU A 241 7.05 -4.77 -18.38
N GLU A 242 8.37 -4.76 -18.47
CA GLU A 242 9.25 -4.32 -17.40
C GLU A 242 9.63 -2.84 -17.57
N LEU A 243 9.52 -2.05 -16.49
CA LEU A 243 9.87 -0.62 -16.50
C LEU A 243 11.00 -0.31 -15.53
N GLU A 244 11.93 0.52 -15.98
CA GLU A 244 13.04 1.05 -15.18
C GLU A 244 12.55 1.97 -14.04
N PRO A 245 13.27 2.06 -12.91
CA PRO A 245 12.89 2.94 -11.80
C PRO A 245 13.08 4.43 -12.14
N ASN A 246 12.49 5.27 -11.29
CA ASN A 246 12.64 6.73 -11.28
C ASN A 246 12.22 7.44 -12.58
N GLN A 247 11.12 6.98 -13.18
CA GLN A 247 10.54 7.60 -14.38
C GLN A 247 9.03 7.84 -14.26
N GLU A 248 8.48 8.67 -15.14
CA GLU A 248 7.03 8.80 -15.33
C GLU A 248 6.50 7.58 -16.07
N ILE A 249 5.45 6.95 -15.51
CA ILE A 249 4.85 5.72 -16.03
C ILE A 249 3.41 5.90 -16.52
N THR A 250 2.89 7.12 -16.53
CA THR A 250 1.48 7.45 -16.82
C THR A 250 0.96 6.78 -18.09
N LYS A 251 1.69 6.87 -19.21
CA LYS A 251 1.28 6.29 -20.49
C LYS A 251 1.21 4.75 -20.52
N TYR A 252 1.80 4.09 -19.53
CA TYR A 252 1.81 2.64 -19.46
C TYR A 252 0.70 2.10 -18.56
N VAL A 253 0.28 2.89 -17.56
CA VAL A 253 -0.72 2.45 -16.56
C VAL A 253 -2.12 2.95 -16.89
N LEU A 254 -2.29 3.99 -17.65
CA LEU A 254 -3.52 4.46 -18.27
C LEU A 254 -3.63 3.91 -19.69
#